data_1cd2e27d73ac308ce1cef70567d8fa0b
#
_entry.id   1cd2e27d73ac308ce1cef70567d8fa0b
#
_cell.length_a   1.000
_cell.length_b   1.000
_cell.length_c   1.000
_cell.angle_alpha   90.00
_cell.angle_beta   90.00
_cell.angle_gamma   90.00
#
_symmetry.space_group_name_H-M   'P 1'
#
loop_
_entity.id
_entity.type
_entity.pdbx_description
1 polymer ?
#
loop_
_entity_poly.entity_id
_entity_poly.type
_entity_poly.pdbx_seq_one_letter_code
_entity_poly.pdbx_strand_id
1 'polypeptide(L)'
;MSVAREPEVPVYDLVGIGFGPSNLALAVAVQEHNDGVPAGEALRAVFLERQSAFGWHRGMLFEDATMQVSFLKDLVTLRNPASDFSFVSYLHQRGRLADFVNHKTLFPLRVEFHDYLSWAAERMSHLVAYDAEVTDVLPVHDEAGEVVCFDVVARDGVRRAATW
;
A
#
# COMPACT_ATOMS: atom_id res chain seq x y z
N MET A 1 -43.64 -4.10 7.59
CA MET A 1 -42.45 -4.98 7.48
C MET A 1 -41.38 -4.18 6.77
N SER A 2 -40.35 -3.73 7.48
CA SER A 2 -39.21 -3.02 6.89
C SER A 2 -38.35 -4.07 6.20
N VAL A 3 -38.23 -3.99 4.88
CA VAL A 3 -37.26 -4.79 4.11
C VAL A 3 -35.90 -4.25 4.52
N ALA A 4 -35.11 -5.05 5.26
CA ALA A 4 -33.72 -4.73 5.52
C ALA A 4 -33.02 -4.61 4.15
N ARG A 5 -32.54 -3.40 3.81
CA ARG A 5 -31.65 -3.23 2.65
C ARG A 5 -30.41 -4.08 2.91
N GLU A 6 -30.10 -4.98 1.97
CA GLU A 6 -28.82 -5.64 1.97
C GLU A 6 -27.72 -4.57 2.00
N PRO A 7 -26.66 -4.76 2.80
CA PRO A 7 -25.56 -3.79 2.84
C PRO A 7 -24.99 -3.64 1.42
N GLU A 8 -24.98 -2.40 0.93
CA GLU A 8 -24.45 -2.08 -0.38
C GLU A 8 -22.94 -2.38 -0.39
N VAL A 9 -22.50 -3.25 -1.30
CA VAL A 9 -21.08 -3.63 -1.42
C VAL A 9 -20.31 -2.39 -1.87
N PRO A 10 -19.29 -1.94 -1.10
CA PRO A 10 -18.52 -0.77 -1.48
C PRO A 10 -17.72 -1.03 -2.77
N VAL A 11 -17.82 -0.09 -3.72
CA VAL A 11 -17.12 -0.16 -5.01
C VAL A 11 -15.87 0.71 -4.96
N TYR A 12 -14.76 0.17 -5.46
CA TYR A 12 -13.44 0.80 -5.54
C TYR A 12 -12.92 0.77 -6.96
N ASP A 13 -12.12 1.77 -7.34
CA ASP A 13 -11.36 1.76 -8.60
C ASP A 13 -10.17 0.79 -8.51
N LEU A 14 -9.66 0.55 -7.30
CA LEU A 14 -8.56 -0.35 -7.05
C LEU A 14 -8.74 -1.11 -5.73
N VAL A 15 -8.65 -2.44 -5.80
CA VAL A 15 -8.55 -3.30 -4.60
C VAL A 15 -7.22 -4.04 -4.65
N GLY A 16 -6.32 -3.74 -3.72
CA GLY A 16 -5.03 -4.43 -3.57
C GLY A 16 -5.13 -5.61 -2.61
N ILE A 17 -4.57 -6.75 -2.99
CA ILE A 17 -4.52 -7.95 -2.14
C ILE A 17 -3.13 -8.06 -1.52
N GLY A 18 -3.06 -8.04 -0.19
CA GLY A 18 -1.84 -7.90 0.60
C GLY A 18 -1.38 -6.44 0.71
N PHE A 19 -0.59 -6.12 1.76
CA PHE A 19 -0.02 -4.78 1.95
C PHE A 19 1.48 -4.84 2.22
N GLY A 20 2.22 -5.54 1.33
CA GLY A 20 3.68 -5.53 1.30
C GLY A 20 4.24 -4.30 0.58
N PRO A 21 5.58 -4.19 0.43
CA PRO A 21 6.24 -3.03 -0.18
C PRO A 21 5.71 -2.62 -1.56
N SER A 22 5.33 -3.58 -2.39
CA SER A 22 4.79 -3.28 -3.74
C SER A 22 3.45 -2.56 -3.67
N ASN A 23 2.51 -3.07 -2.86
CA ASN A 23 1.21 -2.42 -2.68
C ASN A 23 1.32 -1.15 -1.83
N LEU A 24 2.30 -1.06 -0.92
CA LEU A 24 2.62 0.19 -0.23
C LEU A 24 3.10 1.27 -1.22
N ALA A 25 3.99 0.91 -2.17
CA ALA A 25 4.42 1.84 -3.22
C ALA A 25 3.24 2.27 -4.11
N LEU A 26 2.31 1.37 -4.42
CA LEU A 26 1.09 1.68 -5.17
C LEU A 26 0.15 2.58 -4.36
N ALA A 27 -0.01 2.34 -3.06
CA ALA A 27 -0.81 3.21 -2.18
C ALA A 27 -0.27 4.64 -2.13
N VAL A 28 1.06 4.80 -2.04
CA VAL A 28 1.70 6.12 -2.14
C VAL A 28 1.44 6.76 -3.50
N ALA A 29 1.50 6.00 -4.60
CA ALA A 29 1.23 6.52 -5.94
C ALA A 29 -0.23 6.99 -6.09
N VAL A 30 -1.19 6.25 -5.53
CA VAL A 30 -2.62 6.65 -5.49
C VAL A 30 -2.79 7.91 -4.66
N GLN A 31 -2.17 8.00 -3.49
CA GLN A 31 -2.23 9.19 -2.64
C GLN A 31 -1.69 10.43 -3.37
N GLU A 32 -0.49 10.33 -3.97
CA GLU A 32 0.10 11.46 -4.71
C GLU A 32 -0.73 11.85 -5.94
N HIS A 33 -1.37 10.89 -6.61
CA HIS A 33 -2.32 11.19 -7.69
C HIS A 33 -3.52 11.95 -7.14
N ASN A 34 -4.15 11.47 -6.08
CA ASN A 34 -5.33 12.07 -5.48
C ASN A 34 -5.08 13.47 -4.94
N ASP A 35 -3.88 13.74 -4.41
CA ASP A 35 -3.48 15.08 -3.96
C ASP A 35 -3.34 16.09 -5.11
N GLY A 36 -3.14 15.61 -6.34
CA GLY A 36 -2.96 16.41 -7.54
C GLY A 36 -4.21 16.63 -8.39
N VAL A 37 -5.34 16.00 -8.04
CA VAL A 37 -6.59 16.07 -8.84
C VAL A 37 -7.79 16.56 -8.03
N PRO A 38 -8.85 17.09 -8.69
CA PRO A 38 -10.09 17.40 -8.00
C PRO A 38 -10.73 16.17 -7.33
N ALA A 39 -11.46 16.36 -6.24
CA ALA A 39 -12.08 15.28 -5.48
C ALA A 39 -12.97 14.32 -6.31
N GLY A 40 -13.57 14.81 -7.40
CA GLY A 40 -14.39 13.98 -8.31
C GLY A 40 -13.60 13.07 -9.25
N GLU A 41 -12.29 13.29 -9.34
CA GLU A 41 -11.35 12.50 -10.17
C GLU A 41 -10.41 11.64 -9.31
N ALA A 42 -10.56 11.72 -7.98
CA ALA A 42 -9.76 10.96 -7.04
C ALA A 42 -10.12 9.47 -7.09
N LEU A 43 -9.10 8.61 -7.16
CA LEU A 43 -9.25 7.15 -7.14
C LEU A 43 -9.65 6.68 -5.75
N ARG A 44 -10.67 5.84 -5.69
CA ARG A 44 -11.07 5.11 -4.50
C ARG A 44 -10.30 3.78 -4.45
N ALA A 45 -9.36 3.67 -3.53
CA ALA A 45 -8.55 2.47 -3.38
C ALA A 45 -8.69 1.88 -1.98
N VAL A 46 -8.54 0.55 -1.87
CA VAL A 46 -8.39 -0.16 -0.60
C VAL A 46 -7.41 -1.31 -0.76
N PHE A 47 -6.58 -1.53 0.25
CA PHE A 47 -5.65 -2.65 0.32
C PHE A 47 -6.07 -3.57 1.47
N LEU A 48 -6.19 -4.86 1.20
CA LEU A 48 -6.65 -5.87 2.14
C LEU A 48 -5.46 -6.71 2.60
N GLU A 49 -5.09 -6.57 3.88
CA GLU A 49 -3.95 -7.29 4.46
C GLU A 49 -4.43 -8.28 5.53
N ARG A 50 -4.01 -9.53 5.43
CA ARG A 50 -4.39 -10.58 6.37
C ARG A 50 -3.75 -10.45 7.76
N GLN A 51 -2.58 -9.78 7.84
CA GLN A 51 -1.91 -9.52 9.10
C GLN A 51 -2.58 -8.34 9.84
N SER A 52 -2.41 -8.30 11.15
CA SER A 52 -2.94 -7.22 12.00
C SER A 52 -2.17 -5.91 11.92
N ALA A 53 -1.03 -5.90 11.25
CA ALA A 53 -0.18 -4.71 11.06
C ALA A 53 0.78 -4.92 9.88
N PHE A 54 1.31 -3.81 9.37
CA PHE A 54 2.37 -3.85 8.35
C PHE A 54 3.56 -4.69 8.82
N GLY A 55 4.13 -5.46 7.89
CA GLY A 55 5.35 -6.23 8.14
C GLY A 55 6.03 -6.67 6.85
N TRP A 56 7.35 -6.53 6.84
CA TRP A 56 8.19 -6.95 5.73
C TRP A 56 9.34 -7.82 6.23
N HIS A 57 9.38 -9.09 5.80
CA HIS A 57 10.45 -10.05 6.14
C HIS A 57 10.86 -10.07 7.61
N ARG A 58 9.89 -10.04 8.55
CA ARG A 58 10.13 -9.95 10.00
C ARG A 58 11.12 -11.00 10.53
N GLY A 59 11.19 -12.19 9.93
CA GLY A 59 12.16 -13.24 10.30
C GLY A 59 13.58 -13.04 9.76
N MET A 60 13.85 -11.95 9.01
CA MET A 60 15.15 -11.66 8.37
C MET A 60 15.70 -10.28 8.75
N LEU A 61 15.23 -9.70 9.85
CA LEU A 61 15.67 -8.40 10.37
C LEU A 61 16.78 -8.58 11.41
N PHE A 62 17.96 -9.02 10.95
CA PHE A 62 19.15 -9.09 11.77
C PHE A 62 19.81 -7.71 11.86
N GLU A 63 20.41 -7.38 13.02
CA GLU A 63 20.95 -6.04 13.33
C GLU A 63 22.05 -5.57 12.36
N ASP A 64 22.84 -6.51 11.82
CA ASP A 64 23.96 -6.27 10.91
C ASP A 64 23.65 -6.57 9.44
N ALA A 65 22.44 -7.03 9.13
CA ALA A 65 22.05 -7.35 7.77
C ALA A 65 21.78 -6.08 6.94
N THR A 66 22.51 -5.92 5.84
CA THR A 66 22.31 -4.81 4.89
C THR A 66 21.34 -5.18 3.78
N MET A 67 20.76 -4.16 3.14
CA MET A 67 20.04 -4.30 1.89
C MET A 67 21.00 -4.74 0.77
N GLN A 68 20.51 -5.55 -0.15
CA GLN A 68 21.26 -5.97 -1.37
C GLN A 68 21.02 -5.01 -2.55
N VAL A 69 20.15 -4.04 -2.37
CA VAL A 69 19.84 -3.02 -3.38
C VAL A 69 20.04 -1.63 -2.78
N SER A 70 20.38 -0.67 -3.64
CA SER A 70 20.53 0.72 -3.22
C SER A 70 19.23 1.26 -2.63
N PHE A 71 19.34 2.13 -1.61
CA PHE A 71 18.20 2.86 -1.05
C PHE A 71 17.43 3.70 -2.08
N LEU A 72 18.05 4.03 -3.22
CA LEU A 72 17.37 4.71 -4.34
C LEU A 72 16.30 3.83 -5.02
N LYS A 73 16.27 2.52 -4.73
CA LYS A 73 15.19 1.60 -5.10
C LYS A 73 14.15 1.49 -3.97
N ASP A 74 13.86 2.60 -3.36
CA ASP A 74 12.79 2.76 -2.37
C ASP A 74 11.39 2.74 -3.00
N LEU A 75 10.36 3.12 -2.26
CA LEU A 75 8.97 3.09 -2.72
C LEU A 75 8.69 4.04 -3.90
N VAL A 76 9.47 5.10 -4.07
CA VAL A 76 9.07 6.25 -4.89
C VAL A 76 10.15 6.84 -5.79
N THR A 77 11.42 6.82 -5.39
CA THR A 77 12.50 7.63 -6.00
C THR A 77 12.64 7.41 -7.51
N LEU A 78 12.46 6.18 -8.01
CA LEU A 78 12.55 5.89 -9.45
C LEU A 78 11.33 6.40 -10.24
N ARG A 79 10.19 6.63 -9.59
CA ARG A 79 8.97 7.18 -10.19
C ARG A 79 8.86 8.68 -9.98
N ASN A 80 9.10 9.15 -8.76
CA ASN A 80 9.01 10.55 -8.35
C ASN A 80 10.12 10.87 -7.34
N PRO A 81 11.30 11.36 -7.78
CA PRO A 81 12.42 11.66 -6.89
C PRO A 81 12.16 12.82 -5.92
N ALA A 82 11.11 13.62 -6.16
CA ALA A 82 10.69 14.72 -5.29
C ALA A 82 9.62 14.31 -4.26
N SER A 83 9.27 13.02 -4.18
CA SER A 83 8.25 12.51 -3.25
C SER A 83 8.65 12.70 -1.80
N ASP A 84 7.68 13.10 -0.98
CA ASP A 84 7.81 13.15 0.49
C ASP A 84 7.93 11.76 1.13
N PHE A 85 7.68 10.70 0.36
CA PHE A 85 7.76 9.30 0.79
C PHE A 85 9.08 8.61 0.42
N SER A 86 10.11 9.35 -0.02
CA SER A 86 11.43 8.79 -0.29
C SER A 86 12.16 8.38 1.00
N PHE A 87 13.11 7.44 0.86
CA PHE A 87 13.99 7.07 1.98
C PHE A 87 14.80 8.28 2.49
N VAL A 88 15.18 9.19 1.62
CA VAL A 88 15.86 10.44 1.98
C VAL A 88 14.94 11.35 2.80
N SER A 89 13.68 11.49 2.41
CA SER A 89 12.67 12.26 3.16
C SER A 89 12.43 11.66 4.56
N TYR A 90 12.36 10.33 4.66
CA TYR A 90 12.27 9.63 5.93
C TYR A 90 13.47 9.94 6.84
N LEU A 91 14.71 9.81 6.34
CA LEU A 91 15.91 10.11 7.11
C LEU A 91 15.96 11.58 7.56
N HIS A 92 15.56 12.50 6.69
CA HIS A 92 15.47 13.91 7.01
C HIS A 92 14.48 14.17 8.16
N GLN A 93 13.28 13.62 8.09
CA GLN A 93 12.26 13.77 9.14
C GLN A 93 12.65 13.13 10.47
N ARG A 94 13.47 12.07 10.42
CA ARG A 94 14.04 11.42 11.62
C ARG A 94 15.30 12.12 12.15
N GLY A 95 15.80 13.18 11.50
CA GLY A 95 17.03 13.87 11.87
C GLY A 95 18.30 13.05 11.63
N ARG A 96 18.24 12.00 10.80
CA ARG A 96 19.33 11.02 10.58
C ARG A 96 20.04 11.17 9.24
N LEU A 97 19.59 12.09 8.39
CA LEU A 97 20.12 12.23 7.03
C LEU A 97 21.64 12.50 7.02
N ALA A 98 22.12 13.40 7.89
CA ALA A 98 23.55 13.74 7.94
C ALA A 98 24.41 12.54 8.36
N ASP A 99 23.97 11.77 9.35
CA ASP A 99 24.67 10.56 9.81
C ASP A 99 24.71 9.49 8.71
N PHE A 100 23.60 9.29 8.02
CA PHE A 100 23.51 8.34 6.91
C PHE A 100 24.46 8.73 5.76
N VAL A 101 24.50 10.02 5.37
CA VAL A 101 25.39 10.52 4.32
C VAL A 101 26.86 10.33 4.73
N ASN A 102 27.19 10.56 5.99
CA ASN A 102 28.55 10.37 6.52
C ASN A 102 29.00 8.90 6.54
N HIS A 103 28.05 7.96 6.61
CA HIS A 103 28.33 6.52 6.50
C HIS A 103 28.80 6.10 5.11
N LYS A 104 28.60 6.93 4.08
CA LYS A 104 29.06 6.71 2.69
C LYS A 104 28.61 5.36 2.10
N THR A 105 27.43 4.89 2.45
CA THR A 105 26.85 3.64 1.94
C THR A 105 25.61 3.90 1.08
N LEU A 106 25.43 3.07 0.06
CA LEU A 106 24.17 3.00 -0.71
C LEU A 106 23.22 1.91 -0.19
N PHE A 107 23.68 1.10 0.74
CA PHE A 107 22.99 -0.10 1.22
C PHE A 107 22.68 0.06 2.71
N PRO A 108 21.48 0.55 3.08
CA PRO A 108 21.09 0.71 4.47
C PRO A 108 20.96 -0.64 5.17
N LEU A 109 20.93 -0.63 6.50
CA LEU A 109 20.55 -1.80 7.27
C LEU A 109 19.11 -2.21 6.96
N ARG A 110 18.84 -3.51 6.97
CA ARG A 110 17.47 -4.03 6.75
C ARG A 110 16.47 -3.53 7.80
N VAL A 111 16.91 -3.43 9.05
CA VAL A 111 16.10 -2.86 10.14
C VAL A 111 15.73 -1.40 9.85
N GLU A 112 16.68 -0.58 9.40
CA GLU A 112 16.43 0.82 9.05
C GLU A 112 15.49 0.95 7.83
N PHE A 113 15.66 0.10 6.84
CA PHE A 113 14.78 0.09 5.67
C PHE A 113 13.37 -0.41 6.03
N HIS A 114 13.25 -1.37 6.95
CA HIS A 114 11.96 -1.80 7.51
C HIS A 114 11.26 -0.66 8.27
N ASP A 115 12.00 0.11 9.08
CA ASP A 115 11.45 1.27 9.79
C ASP A 115 10.95 2.34 8.82
N TYR A 116 11.66 2.55 7.72
CA TYR A 116 11.21 3.42 6.64
C TYR A 116 9.89 2.93 6.02
N LEU A 117 9.79 1.63 5.69
CA LEU A 117 8.57 1.05 5.13
C LEU A 117 7.40 1.17 6.12
N SER A 118 7.65 0.92 7.40
CA SER A 118 6.64 1.05 8.47
C SER A 118 6.16 2.50 8.61
N TRP A 119 7.08 3.47 8.56
CA TRP A 119 6.77 4.90 8.58
C TRP A 119 5.90 5.33 7.39
N ALA A 120 6.13 4.78 6.20
CA ALA A 120 5.29 5.04 5.04
C ALA A 120 3.92 4.35 5.17
N ALA A 121 3.88 3.11 5.66
CA ALA A 121 2.64 2.35 5.86
C ALA A 121 1.70 3.02 6.87
N GLU A 122 2.22 3.59 7.96
CA GLU A 122 1.44 4.35 8.93
C GLU A 122 0.71 5.53 8.28
N ARG A 123 1.35 6.21 7.33
CA ARG A 123 0.77 7.34 6.59
C ARG A 123 -0.31 6.92 5.59
N MET A 124 -0.27 5.67 5.14
CA MET A 124 -1.26 5.08 4.23
C MET A 124 -2.34 4.28 4.97
N SER A 125 -2.43 4.38 6.30
CA SER A 125 -3.38 3.62 7.14
C SER A 125 -4.84 3.78 6.74
N HIS A 126 -5.22 4.91 6.14
CA HIS A 126 -6.56 5.18 5.65
C HIS A 126 -6.93 4.40 4.37
N LEU A 127 -5.96 3.82 3.68
CA LEU A 127 -6.15 3.01 2.47
C LEU A 127 -6.08 1.49 2.75
N VAL A 128 -5.75 1.06 3.97
CA VAL A 128 -5.55 -0.36 4.28
C VAL A 128 -6.53 -0.87 5.31
N ALA A 129 -7.08 -2.06 5.07
CA ALA A 129 -7.81 -2.85 6.04
C ALA A 129 -6.92 -4.02 6.46
N TYR A 130 -6.46 -4.00 7.71
CA TYR A 130 -5.74 -5.11 8.33
C TYR A 130 -6.72 -6.17 8.83
N ASP A 131 -6.23 -7.37 9.15
CA ASP A 131 -7.03 -8.54 9.53
C ASP A 131 -8.08 -8.96 8.46
N ALA A 132 -7.90 -8.50 7.23
CA ALA A 132 -8.78 -8.72 6.08
C ALA A 132 -8.17 -9.76 5.13
N GLU A 133 -8.25 -11.04 5.52
CA GLU A 133 -7.76 -12.14 4.68
C GLU A 133 -8.68 -12.36 3.49
N VAL A 134 -8.16 -12.13 2.28
CA VAL A 134 -8.87 -12.43 1.03
C VAL A 134 -8.87 -13.93 0.81
N THR A 135 -10.06 -14.48 0.55
CA THR A 135 -10.30 -15.90 0.30
C THR A 135 -10.65 -16.19 -1.13
N ASP A 136 -11.23 -15.20 -1.85
CA ASP A 136 -11.70 -15.39 -3.23
C ASP A 136 -11.68 -14.08 -4.02
N VAL A 137 -11.62 -14.21 -5.36
CA VAL A 137 -11.85 -13.13 -6.31
C VAL A 137 -12.80 -13.66 -7.38
N LEU A 138 -14.02 -13.14 -7.41
CA LEU A 138 -15.09 -13.65 -8.24
C LEU A 138 -15.47 -12.63 -9.32
N PRO A 139 -15.47 -13.01 -10.61
CA PRO A 139 -15.96 -12.12 -11.66
C PRO A 139 -17.48 -11.95 -11.54
N VAL A 140 -17.95 -10.73 -11.72
CA VAL A 140 -19.37 -10.39 -11.82
C VAL A 140 -19.68 -10.09 -13.28
N HIS A 141 -20.70 -10.76 -13.82
CA HIS A 141 -21.07 -10.66 -15.21
C HIS A 141 -22.37 -9.87 -15.37
N ASP A 142 -22.51 -9.18 -16.48
CA ASP A 142 -23.77 -8.58 -16.90
C ASP A 142 -24.70 -9.60 -17.58
N GLU A 143 -25.87 -9.14 -18.08
CA GLU A 143 -26.83 -9.99 -18.78
C GLU A 143 -26.30 -10.54 -20.11
N ALA A 144 -25.28 -9.92 -20.70
CA ALA A 144 -24.62 -10.40 -21.93
C ALA A 144 -23.50 -11.42 -21.66
N GLY A 145 -23.15 -11.63 -20.36
CA GLY A 145 -22.08 -12.53 -19.93
C GLY A 145 -20.70 -11.90 -19.91
N GLU A 146 -20.61 -10.58 -20.07
CA GLU A 146 -19.34 -9.85 -19.97
C GLU A 146 -18.99 -9.52 -18.53
N VAL A 147 -17.69 -9.58 -18.17
CA VAL A 147 -17.21 -9.23 -16.82
C VAL A 147 -17.27 -7.72 -16.65
N VAL A 148 -18.07 -7.25 -15.69
CA VAL A 148 -18.25 -5.81 -15.39
C VAL A 148 -17.53 -5.34 -14.13
N CYS A 149 -17.21 -6.27 -13.22
CA CYS A 149 -16.41 -5.99 -12.03
C CYS A 149 -15.95 -7.30 -11.38
N PHE A 150 -15.17 -7.20 -10.31
CA PHE A 150 -14.75 -8.33 -9.50
C PHE A 150 -15.20 -8.14 -8.06
N ASP A 151 -15.79 -9.15 -7.46
CA ASP A 151 -16.02 -9.20 -6.02
C ASP A 151 -14.81 -9.85 -5.33
N VAL A 152 -14.10 -9.06 -4.54
CA VAL A 152 -12.99 -9.51 -3.71
C VAL A 152 -13.56 -9.89 -2.35
N VAL A 153 -13.59 -11.18 -2.08
CA VAL A 153 -14.16 -11.75 -0.86
C VAL A 153 -13.08 -11.85 0.21
N ALA A 154 -13.31 -11.20 1.33
CA ALA A 154 -12.46 -11.29 2.50
C ALA A 154 -13.27 -11.75 3.72
N ARG A 155 -12.60 -12.21 4.77
CA ARG A 155 -13.29 -12.71 5.99
C ARG A 155 -14.16 -11.65 6.68
N ASP A 156 -13.83 -10.38 6.53
CA ASP A 156 -14.56 -9.24 7.10
C ASP A 156 -15.63 -8.66 6.15
N GLY A 157 -15.82 -9.21 4.95
CA GLY A 157 -16.82 -8.80 3.98
C GLY A 157 -16.32 -8.76 2.54
N VAL A 158 -17.17 -8.29 1.63
CA VAL A 158 -16.89 -8.20 0.19
C VAL A 158 -16.55 -6.76 -0.19
N ARG A 159 -15.56 -6.57 -1.06
CA ARG A 159 -15.24 -5.31 -1.78
C ARG A 159 -15.40 -5.57 -3.28
N ARG A 160 -15.87 -4.57 -3.98
CA ARG A 160 -16.05 -4.66 -5.43
C ARG A 160 -15.03 -3.79 -6.15
N ALA A 161 -14.24 -4.40 -7.02
CA ALA A 161 -13.31 -3.70 -7.89
C ALA A 161 -13.98 -3.46 -9.25
N ALA A 162 -14.08 -2.20 -9.70
CA ALA A 162 -14.56 -1.86 -11.03
C ALA A 162 -13.59 -2.39 -12.11
N THR A 163 -14.10 -2.72 -13.29
CA THR A 163 -13.28 -2.89 -14.50
C THR A 163 -13.08 -1.54 -15.19
N TRP A 164 -11.94 -1.34 -15.82
CA TRP A 164 -11.59 -0.14 -16.60
C TRP A 164 -12.01 -0.32 -18.06
#